data_94bfdec6f9c587c1a6052d58b9ce4175
#
_entry.id   94bfdec6f9c587c1a6052d58b9ce4175
#
_cell.length_a   1.000
_cell.length_b   1.000
_cell.length_c   1.000
_cell.angle_alpha   90.00
_cell.angle_beta   90.00
_cell.angle_gamma   90.00
#
_symmetry.space_group_name_H-M   'P 1'
#
loop_
_entity.id
_entity.type
_entity.pdbx_description
1 polymer ?
#
loop_
_entity_poly.entity_id
_entity_poly.type
_entity_poly.pdbx_seq_one_letter_code
_entity_poly.pdbx_strand_id
1 'polypeptide(L)'
;LMAADTWIDSYYLTSSGAWDPSVAYDNIYTWPCPGYTRVSSDYGPRPRPTAGASSYHRGIDISAPEGATVTSIHRGTVQSYGYNGTMGNYVKISHGNGVASVYMHMSRIANIHTGMSVSAGTTIGYVGSTGVATGAHLHLGILLNGNYVSPWNYISRP
;
A
#
# COMPACT_ATOMS: atom_id res chain seq x y z
N LEU A 1 -13.54 14.97 6.28
CA LEU A 1 -14.26 15.00 6.43
C LEU A 1 -15.12 15.45 6.26
N MET A 2 -15.84 15.42 6.18
CA MET A 2 -16.75 15.75 6.24
C MET A 2 -17.38 16.08 6.59
N ALA A 3 -16.61 16.22 6.19
CA ALA A 3 -17.70 17.05 6.22
C ALA A 3 -18.66 16.70 7.31
N ALA A 4 -19.30 17.48 7.72
CA ALA A 4 -20.26 17.28 8.78
C ALA A 4 -21.35 16.27 8.41
N ASP A 5 -20.98 15.17 7.84
CA ASP A 5 -21.92 14.11 7.57
C ASP A 5 -22.18 13.35 8.85
N THR A 6 -23.42 13.16 9.16
CA THR A 6 -23.80 12.48 10.39
C THR A 6 -23.28 11.05 10.44
N TRP A 7 -23.19 10.38 9.29
CA TRP A 7 -22.62 9.03 9.25
C TRP A 7 -21.13 9.03 9.61
N ILE A 8 -20.39 10.10 9.25
CA ILE A 8 -18.99 10.25 9.63
C ILE A 8 -18.87 10.40 11.14
N ASP A 9 -19.69 11.25 11.75
CA ASP A 9 -19.69 11.44 13.19
C ASP A 9 -19.99 10.13 13.92
N SER A 10 -21.02 9.43 13.48
CA SER A 10 -21.40 8.13 14.04
C SER A 10 -20.29 7.09 13.89
N TYR A 11 -19.61 7.12 12.74
CA TYR A 11 -18.57 6.17 12.41
C TYR A 11 -17.33 6.35 13.29
N TYR A 12 -17.04 7.58 13.67
CA TYR A 12 -15.84 7.91 14.44
C TYR A 12 -16.10 8.04 15.94
N LEU A 13 -17.30 7.77 16.41
CA LEU A 13 -17.60 7.81 17.83
C LEU A 13 -17.02 6.61 18.56
N THR A 14 -16.60 6.83 19.79
CA THR A 14 -16.23 5.73 20.69
C THR A 14 -17.49 5.02 21.21
N SER A 15 -17.29 3.91 21.89
CA SER A 15 -18.40 3.18 22.51
C SER A 15 -19.18 3.99 23.55
N SER A 16 -18.56 5.02 24.11
CA SER A 16 -19.22 5.95 25.05
C SER A 16 -19.94 7.09 24.34
N GLY A 17 -19.86 7.17 23.01
CA GLY A 17 -20.47 8.23 22.25
C GLY A 17 -19.59 9.46 22.06
N ALA A 18 -18.38 9.48 22.64
CA ALA A 18 -17.45 10.58 22.45
C ALA A 18 -16.73 10.45 21.10
N TRP A 19 -16.44 11.58 20.46
CA TRP A 19 -15.69 11.59 19.22
C TRP A 19 -14.22 11.27 19.49
N ASP A 20 -13.66 10.31 18.73
CA ASP A 20 -12.28 9.88 18.89
C ASP A 20 -11.50 10.16 17.61
N PRO A 21 -10.59 11.15 17.60
CA PRO A 21 -9.80 11.47 16.43
C PRO A 21 -8.87 10.32 15.97
N SER A 22 -8.45 9.43 16.88
CA SER A 22 -7.59 8.33 16.49
C SER A 22 -8.34 7.31 15.63
N VAL A 23 -9.64 7.10 15.91
CA VAL A 23 -10.50 6.24 15.09
C VAL A 23 -10.70 6.85 13.71
N ALA A 24 -10.97 8.16 13.64
CA ALA A 24 -11.09 8.87 12.36
C ALA A 24 -9.81 8.73 11.54
N TYR A 25 -8.67 8.88 12.20
CA TYR A 25 -7.36 8.80 11.55
C TYR A 25 -7.08 7.41 10.99
N ASP A 26 -7.55 6.36 11.66
CA ASP A 26 -7.35 4.98 11.24
C ASP A 26 -8.12 4.60 9.97
N ASN A 27 -9.03 5.47 9.51
CA ASN A 27 -9.79 5.25 8.29
C ASN A 27 -9.26 6.02 7.09
N ILE A 28 -8.10 6.70 7.24
CA ILE A 28 -7.50 7.48 6.17
C ILE A 28 -6.45 6.65 5.46
N TYR A 29 -6.78 6.18 4.25
CA TYR A 29 -5.86 5.48 3.37
C TYR A 29 -5.67 6.29 2.10
N THR A 30 -4.43 6.45 1.66
CA THR A 30 -4.08 7.27 0.51
C THR A 30 -3.49 6.44 -0.63
N TRP A 31 -3.52 7.02 -1.83
CA TRP A 31 -2.94 6.39 -3.02
C TRP A 31 -1.42 6.35 -2.89
N PRO A 32 -0.77 5.19 -3.18
CA PRO A 32 0.64 5.00 -2.89
C PRO A 32 1.60 5.56 -3.95
N CYS A 33 1.08 6.05 -5.07
CA CYS A 33 1.92 6.51 -6.18
C CYS A 33 1.38 7.86 -6.68
N PRO A 34 1.72 8.97 -6.00
CA PRO A 34 1.16 10.28 -6.33
C PRO A 34 1.43 10.66 -7.79
N GLY A 35 0.39 11.12 -8.48
CA GLY A 35 0.48 11.55 -9.87
C GLY A 35 0.31 10.45 -10.90
N TYR A 36 0.29 9.19 -10.50
CA TYR A 36 0.17 8.04 -11.43
C TYR A 36 -0.98 7.16 -10.98
N THR A 37 -2.04 7.13 -11.77
CA THR A 37 -3.32 6.51 -11.36
C THR A 37 -3.72 5.31 -12.20
N ARG A 38 -2.94 4.95 -13.21
CA ARG A 38 -3.27 3.86 -14.11
C ARG A 38 -2.93 2.51 -13.46
N VAL A 39 -3.93 1.68 -13.28
CA VAL A 39 -3.76 0.30 -12.82
C VAL A 39 -3.56 -0.58 -14.05
N SER A 40 -2.33 -1.10 -14.21
CA SER A 40 -1.99 -1.95 -15.35
C SER A 40 -2.35 -3.42 -15.14
N SER A 41 -2.49 -3.84 -13.89
CA SER A 41 -2.91 -5.20 -13.56
C SER A 41 -3.70 -5.17 -12.25
N ASP A 42 -4.91 -5.70 -12.29
CA ASP A 42 -5.82 -5.67 -11.15
C ASP A 42 -5.62 -6.88 -10.24
N TYR A 43 -6.20 -6.84 -9.07
CA TYR A 43 -6.21 -7.93 -8.11
C TYR A 43 -7.04 -9.09 -8.66
N GLY A 44 -6.55 -10.31 -8.50
CA GLY A 44 -7.29 -11.52 -8.82
C GLY A 44 -6.67 -12.33 -9.95
N PRO A 45 -7.45 -13.24 -10.58
CA PRO A 45 -6.94 -14.11 -11.64
C PRO A 45 -6.47 -13.31 -12.85
N ARG A 46 -5.34 -13.73 -13.42
CA ARG A 46 -4.77 -13.08 -14.63
C ARG A 46 -3.91 -14.07 -15.40
N PRO A 47 -3.68 -13.86 -16.72
CA PRO A 47 -2.63 -14.56 -17.42
C PRO A 47 -1.28 -14.23 -16.78
N ARG A 48 -0.37 -15.20 -16.72
CA ARG A 48 0.96 -14.99 -16.16
C ARG A 48 1.74 -14.04 -17.09
N PRO A 49 2.16 -12.83 -16.59
CA PRO A 49 2.81 -11.84 -17.46
C PRO A 49 4.26 -12.19 -17.80
N THR A 50 4.92 -13.01 -16.99
CA THR A 50 6.28 -13.47 -17.24
C THR A 50 6.53 -14.76 -16.45
N ALA A 51 7.56 -15.48 -16.81
CA ALA A 51 7.95 -16.68 -16.08
C ALA A 51 8.26 -16.31 -14.61
N GLY A 52 7.75 -17.12 -13.68
CA GLY A 52 7.91 -16.87 -12.25
C GLY A 52 6.85 -15.96 -11.64
N ALA A 53 6.08 -15.23 -12.43
CA ALA A 53 4.98 -14.42 -11.93
C ALA A 53 3.76 -15.28 -11.60
N SER A 54 2.89 -14.80 -10.70
CA SER A 54 1.69 -15.49 -10.30
C SER A 54 0.57 -15.33 -11.33
N SER A 55 -0.21 -16.39 -11.53
CA SER A 55 -1.46 -16.34 -12.31
C SER A 55 -2.64 -15.82 -11.48
N TYR A 56 -2.49 -15.72 -10.18
CA TYR A 56 -3.44 -15.03 -9.29
C TYR A 56 -2.74 -13.83 -8.70
N HIS A 57 -3.15 -12.64 -9.08
CA HIS A 57 -2.50 -11.40 -8.67
C HIS A 57 -2.93 -11.00 -7.27
N ARG A 58 -1.98 -10.98 -6.34
CA ARG A 58 -2.23 -10.71 -4.92
C ARG A 58 -2.00 -9.25 -4.55
N GLY A 59 -2.37 -8.37 -5.44
CA GLY A 59 -2.23 -6.94 -5.26
C GLY A 59 -2.66 -6.23 -6.52
N ILE A 60 -2.30 -4.98 -6.63
CA ILE A 60 -2.51 -4.19 -7.85
C ILE A 60 -1.15 -3.68 -8.35
N ASP A 61 -1.02 -3.56 -9.66
CA ASP A 61 0.14 -2.92 -10.28
C ASP A 61 -0.26 -1.56 -10.81
N ILE A 62 0.49 -0.55 -10.39
CA ILE A 62 0.28 0.83 -10.80
C ILE A 62 1.40 1.22 -11.76
N SER A 63 1.00 1.58 -12.98
CA SER A 63 1.95 2.00 -14.02
C SER A 63 2.55 3.36 -13.67
N ALA A 64 3.87 3.42 -13.58
CA ALA A 64 4.60 4.65 -13.30
C ALA A 64 6.04 4.51 -13.80
N PRO A 65 6.71 5.63 -14.14
CA PRO A 65 8.09 5.56 -14.58
C PRO A 65 9.04 5.23 -13.43
N GLU A 66 10.19 4.67 -13.78
CA GLU A 66 11.24 4.42 -12.80
C GLU A 66 11.61 5.72 -12.10
N GLY A 67 11.75 5.66 -10.77
CA GLY A 67 12.07 6.82 -9.95
C GLY A 67 10.86 7.58 -9.42
N ALA A 68 9.65 7.28 -9.89
CA ALA A 68 8.44 7.89 -9.33
C ALA A 68 8.33 7.57 -7.83
N THR A 69 7.82 8.51 -7.05
CA THR A 69 7.73 8.37 -5.60
C THR A 69 6.70 7.31 -5.20
N VAL A 70 7.09 6.47 -4.24
CA VAL A 70 6.20 5.52 -3.58
C VAL A 70 5.97 5.97 -2.15
N THR A 71 4.71 6.07 -1.74
CA THR A 71 4.34 6.56 -0.42
C THR A 71 3.53 5.53 0.35
N SER A 72 3.63 5.58 1.68
CA SER A 72 2.81 4.72 2.54
C SER A 72 1.33 5.06 2.38
N ILE A 73 0.49 4.05 2.24
CA ILE A 73 -0.96 4.25 2.08
C ILE A 73 -1.64 4.70 3.37
N HIS A 74 -1.01 4.48 4.51
CA HIS A 74 -1.62 4.73 5.80
C HIS A 74 -0.54 4.91 6.84
N ARG A 75 -0.87 5.50 7.98
CA ARG A 75 0.06 5.57 9.09
C ARG A 75 0.42 4.16 9.57
N GLY A 76 1.59 4.01 10.10
CA GLY A 76 2.04 2.71 10.59
C GLY A 76 3.50 2.70 10.98
N THR A 77 4.06 1.51 11.02
CA THR A 77 5.43 1.27 11.41
C THR A 77 6.10 0.41 10.35
N VAL A 78 7.30 0.77 9.94
CA VAL A 78 8.10 -0.05 9.02
C VAL A 78 8.38 -1.40 9.70
N GLN A 79 7.82 -2.46 9.14
CA GLN A 79 7.96 -3.81 9.70
C GLN A 79 9.21 -4.49 9.17
N SER A 80 9.45 -4.39 7.86
CA SER A 80 10.62 -4.96 7.22
C SER A 80 10.85 -4.31 5.87
N TYR A 81 12.05 -4.48 5.34
CA TYR A 81 12.41 -4.04 3.99
C TYR A 81 13.65 -4.81 3.56
N GLY A 82 13.90 -4.85 2.27
CA GLY A 82 15.07 -5.54 1.74
C GLY A 82 14.93 -5.83 0.26
N TYR A 83 15.64 -6.87 -0.18
CA TYR A 83 15.63 -7.32 -1.55
C TYR A 83 15.55 -8.84 -1.60
N ASN A 84 14.70 -9.36 -2.49
CA ASN A 84 14.76 -10.76 -2.88
C ASN A 84 14.45 -10.91 -4.37
N GLY A 85 14.69 -12.10 -4.92
CA GLY A 85 14.58 -12.32 -6.35
C GLY A 85 13.16 -12.23 -6.92
N THR A 86 12.14 -12.33 -6.08
CA THR A 86 10.74 -12.26 -6.50
C THR A 86 10.20 -10.84 -6.36
N MET A 87 10.36 -10.25 -5.19
CA MET A 87 9.77 -8.95 -4.85
C MET A 87 10.64 -7.77 -5.31
N GLY A 88 11.91 -8.01 -5.61
CA GLY A 88 12.88 -6.95 -5.81
C GLY A 88 13.08 -6.17 -4.52
N ASN A 89 13.34 -4.87 -4.62
CA ASN A 89 13.37 -4.00 -3.45
C ASN A 89 11.95 -3.83 -2.94
N TYR A 90 11.73 -4.16 -1.66
CA TYR A 90 10.39 -4.11 -1.07
C TYR A 90 10.40 -3.44 0.30
N VAL A 91 9.24 -2.91 0.68
CA VAL A 91 8.97 -2.38 2.02
C VAL A 91 7.65 -2.94 2.49
N LYS A 92 7.60 -3.34 3.76
CA LYS A 92 6.36 -3.79 4.41
C LYS A 92 6.07 -2.88 5.59
N ILE A 93 4.85 -2.32 5.62
CA ILE A 93 4.38 -1.41 6.67
C ILE A 93 3.27 -2.10 7.46
N SER A 94 3.40 -2.13 8.78
CA SER A 94 2.34 -2.60 9.67
C SER A 94 1.45 -1.41 10.05
N HIS A 95 0.15 -1.55 9.85
CA HIS A 95 -0.82 -0.49 10.14
C HIS A 95 -1.59 -0.74 11.44
N GLY A 96 -1.33 -1.86 12.12
CA GLY A 96 -2.12 -2.27 13.27
C GLY A 96 -3.38 -3.04 12.86
N ASN A 97 -4.05 -3.63 13.84
CA ASN A 97 -5.29 -4.39 13.65
C ASN A 97 -5.18 -5.50 12.60
N GLY A 98 -3.98 -6.07 12.44
CA GLY A 98 -3.73 -7.14 11.49
C GLY A 98 -3.54 -6.69 10.05
N VAL A 99 -3.54 -5.39 9.78
CA VAL A 99 -3.40 -4.85 8.42
C VAL A 99 -1.94 -4.47 8.15
N ALA A 100 -1.43 -4.88 6.99
CA ALA A 100 -0.11 -4.50 6.53
C ALA A 100 -0.15 -4.23 5.03
N SER A 101 0.73 -3.36 4.55
CA SER A 101 0.91 -3.11 3.12
C SER A 101 2.32 -3.48 2.69
N VAL A 102 2.44 -3.97 1.47
CA VAL A 102 3.72 -4.40 0.88
C VAL A 102 3.89 -3.71 -0.47
N TYR A 103 5.04 -3.09 -0.67
CA TYR A 103 5.40 -2.32 -1.85
C TYR A 103 6.60 -2.98 -2.50
N MET A 104 6.48 -3.40 -3.75
CA MET A 104 7.48 -4.25 -4.41
C MET A 104 8.02 -3.62 -5.69
N HIS A 105 9.11 -4.22 -6.17
CA HIS A 105 9.76 -3.92 -7.46
C HIS A 105 10.37 -2.52 -7.52
N MET A 106 10.65 -1.92 -6.37
CA MET A 106 11.19 -0.57 -6.32
C MET A 106 12.62 -0.52 -6.83
N SER A 107 13.00 0.62 -7.44
CA SER A 107 14.38 0.85 -7.88
C SER A 107 15.30 1.05 -6.69
N ARG A 108 14.81 1.72 -5.65
CA ARG A 108 15.51 1.87 -4.38
C ARG A 108 14.52 2.18 -3.27
N ILE A 109 14.95 1.91 -2.05
CA ILE A 109 14.20 2.17 -0.83
C ILE A 109 14.66 3.52 -0.28
N ALA A 110 13.71 4.30 0.26
CA ALA A 110 14.02 5.56 0.91
C ALA A 110 14.82 5.34 2.20
N ASN A 111 15.30 6.43 2.80
CA ASN A 111 16.07 6.34 4.05
C ASN A 111 15.13 6.04 5.22
N ILE A 112 14.79 4.76 5.36
CA ILE A 112 13.90 4.25 6.40
C ILE A 112 14.62 3.15 7.19
N HIS A 113 14.07 2.80 8.34
CA HIS A 113 14.57 1.67 9.13
C HIS A 113 13.40 0.96 9.80
N THR A 114 13.61 -0.31 10.12
CA THR A 114 12.63 -1.12 10.85
C THR A 114 12.30 -0.46 12.18
N GLY A 115 11.01 -0.38 12.48
CA GLY A 115 10.50 0.30 13.67
C GLY A 115 10.18 1.78 13.47
N MET A 116 10.57 2.36 12.34
CA MET A 116 10.28 3.76 12.05
C MET A 116 8.78 3.99 11.87
N SER A 117 8.24 5.00 12.53
CA SER A 117 6.85 5.42 12.35
C SER A 117 6.72 6.23 11.06
N VAL A 118 5.68 5.97 10.31
CA VAL A 118 5.37 6.70 9.08
C VAL A 118 3.92 7.17 9.11
N SER A 119 3.67 8.28 8.43
CA SER A 119 2.32 8.80 8.18
C SER A 119 1.85 8.36 6.81
N ALA A 120 0.54 8.42 6.57
CA ALA A 120 0.03 8.32 5.20
C ALA A 120 0.71 9.38 4.34
N GLY A 121 1.22 8.98 3.18
CA GLY A 121 1.92 9.90 2.27
C GLY A 121 3.42 10.02 2.51
N THR A 122 3.98 9.39 3.53
CA THR A 122 5.43 9.38 3.74
C THR A 122 6.11 8.62 2.61
N THR A 123 7.14 9.20 2.00
CA THR A 123 7.93 8.53 0.96
C THR A 123 8.68 7.35 1.55
N ILE A 124 8.50 6.18 0.95
CA ILE A 124 9.16 4.95 1.41
C ILE A 124 10.07 4.33 0.37
N GLY A 125 10.00 4.79 -0.86
CA GLY A 125 10.86 4.31 -1.94
C GLY A 125 10.46 4.89 -3.28
N TYR A 126 10.96 4.25 -4.34
CA TYR A 126 10.83 4.77 -5.71
C TYR A 126 10.54 3.62 -6.67
N VAL A 127 9.66 3.86 -7.62
CA VAL A 127 9.23 2.86 -8.62
C VAL A 127 10.44 2.32 -9.38
N GLY A 128 10.39 1.04 -9.67
CA GLY A 128 11.40 0.36 -10.50
C GLY A 128 10.80 -0.85 -11.19
N SER A 129 11.69 -1.77 -11.59
CA SER A 129 11.30 -3.05 -12.20
C SER A 129 12.16 -4.19 -11.69
N THR A 130 12.58 -4.10 -10.42
CA THR A 130 13.41 -5.13 -9.78
C THR A 130 12.59 -6.35 -9.39
N GLY A 131 13.24 -7.50 -9.27
CA GLY A 131 12.56 -8.76 -9.01
C GLY A 131 11.86 -9.32 -10.26
N VAL A 132 10.77 -10.06 -10.06
CA VAL A 132 9.99 -10.63 -11.17
C VAL A 132 9.01 -9.55 -11.67
N ALA A 133 9.44 -8.79 -12.66
CA ALA A 133 8.65 -7.70 -13.24
C ALA A 133 8.95 -7.57 -14.73
N THR A 134 7.95 -7.15 -15.51
CA THR A 134 8.09 -6.96 -16.96
C THR A 134 8.46 -5.52 -17.34
N GLY A 135 8.35 -4.57 -16.42
CA GLY A 135 8.66 -3.17 -16.66
C GLY A 135 8.38 -2.34 -15.42
N ALA A 136 8.63 -1.05 -15.50
CA ALA A 136 8.50 -0.16 -14.36
C ALA A 136 7.03 -0.07 -13.89
N HIS A 137 6.79 -0.39 -12.63
CA HIS A 137 5.49 -0.29 -11.98
C HIS A 137 5.67 -0.44 -10.48
N LEU A 138 4.66 -0.03 -9.72
CA LEU A 138 4.56 -0.35 -8.31
C LEU A 138 3.58 -1.51 -8.14
N HIS A 139 4.01 -2.57 -7.46
CA HIS A 139 3.10 -3.59 -6.96
C HIS A 139 2.74 -3.27 -5.52
N LEU A 140 1.45 -3.10 -5.25
CA LEU A 140 0.92 -2.89 -3.90
C LEU A 140 0.10 -4.11 -3.50
N GLY A 141 0.52 -4.78 -2.41
CA GLY A 141 -0.26 -5.83 -1.76
C GLY A 141 -0.73 -5.37 -0.40
N ILE A 142 -1.89 -5.85 0.03
CA ILE A 142 -2.41 -5.61 1.37
C ILE A 142 -2.71 -6.94 2.03
N LEU A 143 -2.23 -7.08 3.27
CA LEU A 143 -2.42 -8.27 4.09
C LEU A 143 -3.39 -7.95 5.21
N LEU A 144 -4.31 -8.87 5.46
CA LEU A 144 -5.16 -8.84 6.65
C LEU A 144 -4.95 -10.15 7.39
N ASN A 145 -4.41 -10.07 8.61
CA ASN A 145 -4.07 -11.24 9.44
C ASN A 145 -3.22 -12.27 8.68
N GLY A 146 -2.26 -11.78 7.90
CA GLY A 146 -1.30 -12.61 7.18
C GLY A 146 -1.78 -13.12 5.82
N ASN A 147 -3.01 -12.82 5.41
CA ASN A 147 -3.55 -13.24 4.12
C ASN A 147 -3.73 -12.05 3.19
N TYR A 148 -3.34 -12.19 1.93
CA TYR A 148 -3.56 -11.14 0.94
C TYR A 148 -5.04 -10.95 0.68
N VAL A 149 -5.45 -9.69 0.64
CA VAL A 149 -6.83 -9.27 0.36
C VAL A 149 -6.80 -8.21 -0.73
N SER A 150 -7.96 -7.91 -1.32
CA SER A 150 -8.03 -6.90 -2.36
C SER A 150 -7.64 -5.52 -1.80
N PRO A 151 -6.68 -4.82 -2.42
CA PRO A 151 -6.35 -3.46 -2.03
C PRO A 151 -7.54 -2.50 -2.10
N TRP A 152 -8.52 -2.78 -2.96
CA TRP A 152 -9.71 -1.94 -3.09
C TRP A 152 -10.60 -1.95 -1.85
N ASN A 153 -10.36 -2.86 -0.91
CA ASN A 153 -11.04 -2.82 0.39
C ASN A 153 -10.58 -1.65 1.25
N TYR A 154 -9.44 -1.03 0.91
CA TYR A 154 -8.82 0.02 1.73
C TYR A 154 -8.60 1.31 0.97
N ILE A 155 -8.15 1.25 -0.28
CA ILE A 155 -7.87 2.44 -1.07
C ILE A 155 -8.85 2.54 -2.23
N SER A 156 -9.00 3.76 -2.75
CA SER A 156 -9.75 4.01 -3.97
C SER A 156 -8.88 4.75 -4.98
N ARG A 157 -9.20 4.55 -6.27
CA ARG A 157 -8.47 5.20 -7.34
C ARG A 157 -8.73 6.70 -7.28
N PRO A 158 -7.68 7.53 -7.35
CA PRO A 158 -7.85 8.99 -7.31
C PRO A 158 -8.60 9.52 -8.52
#